data_2932e00e4e5cd255428ab908fd6279a9
#
_entry.id   2932e00e4e5cd255428ab908fd6279a9
#
_cell.length_a   1.000
_cell.length_b   1.000
_cell.length_c   1.000
_cell.angle_alpha   90.00
_cell.angle_beta   90.00
_cell.angle_gamma   90.00
#
_symmetry.space_group_name_H-M   'P 1'
#
loop_
_entity.id
_entity.type
_entity.pdbx_description
1 polymer ?
#
loop_
_entity_poly.entity_id
_entity_poly.type
_entity_poly.pdbx_seq_one_letter_code
_entity_poly.pdbx_strand_id
1 'polypeptide(L)'
;MKIILLKPKFSAHKGFLGSNYSVLPNIGIGIIASILKEEGHEVLIKDPFLEGMDFEDTVSFIIDNNIDIVGLTTVSMHYEGAMQLAREVKKRCQSTITILGGPHFQGIGEECLEKNSFVDYICVGEGDYLISELIKCDFNMDGFSAISGLVYRDTYGKV
;
A
#
# COMPACT_ATOMS: atom_id res chain seq x y z
N MET A 1 13.95 -2.35 7.98
CA MET A 1 13.17 -2.84 6.83
C MET A 1 13.28 -1.85 5.69
N LYS A 2 13.11 -2.33 4.48
CA LYS A 2 13.04 -1.50 3.27
C LYS A 2 11.60 -1.40 2.79
N ILE A 3 11.07 -0.20 2.79
CA ILE A 3 9.64 0.09 2.61
C ILE A 3 9.45 0.97 1.38
N ILE A 4 8.48 0.65 0.56
CA ILE A 4 8.07 1.55 -0.52
C ILE A 4 6.62 1.98 -0.31
N LEU A 5 6.39 3.28 -0.41
CA LEU A 5 5.07 3.88 -0.36
C LEU A 5 4.73 4.41 -1.76
N LEU A 6 3.65 3.92 -2.32
CA LEU A 6 3.28 4.13 -3.71
C LEU A 6 1.90 4.78 -3.84
N LYS A 7 1.79 5.70 -4.78
CA LYS A 7 0.51 6.10 -5.37
C LYS A 7 0.37 5.35 -6.68
N PRO A 8 -0.48 4.30 -6.75
CA PRO A 8 -0.59 3.47 -7.94
C PRO A 8 -1.03 4.27 -9.17
N LYS A 9 -0.58 3.83 -10.34
CA LYS A 9 -0.97 4.46 -11.59
C LYS A 9 -2.47 4.28 -11.81
N PHE A 10 -3.12 5.32 -12.30
CA PHE A 10 -4.51 5.29 -12.68
C PHE A 10 -4.73 4.38 -13.90
N SER A 11 -5.69 3.47 -13.82
CA SER A 11 -6.06 2.57 -14.94
C SER A 11 -7.08 3.19 -15.90
N ALA A 12 -7.05 4.52 -16.07
CA ALA A 12 -8.03 5.16 -16.95
C ALA A 12 -7.73 4.94 -18.43
N HIS A 13 -8.79 4.65 -19.15
CA HIS A 13 -8.80 4.72 -20.60
C HIS A 13 -8.16 6.03 -21.10
N LYS A 14 -7.24 5.92 -22.04
CA LYS A 14 -6.64 7.05 -22.74
C LYS A 14 -7.76 7.98 -23.20
N GLY A 15 -7.95 9.13 -22.56
CA GLY A 15 -8.86 10.16 -23.05
C GLY A 15 -9.66 10.97 -22.04
N PHE A 16 -9.84 10.54 -20.79
CA PHE A 16 -10.74 11.25 -19.86
C PHE A 16 -10.08 12.32 -18.98
N LEU A 17 -8.79 12.24 -18.76
CA LEU A 17 -8.04 13.25 -18.00
C LEU A 17 -6.86 13.73 -18.86
N GLY A 18 -7.15 14.57 -19.84
CA GLY A 18 -6.14 15.37 -20.51
C GLY A 18 -5.32 16.18 -19.49
N SER A 19 -4.36 16.94 -19.97
CA SER A 19 -3.34 17.76 -19.32
C SER A 19 -3.60 18.45 -17.96
N ASN A 20 -4.76 18.24 -17.32
CA ASN A 20 -5.18 18.87 -16.07
C ASN A 20 -5.13 17.93 -14.85
N TYR A 21 -4.46 16.79 -14.92
CA TYR A 21 -4.24 15.97 -13.72
C TYR A 21 -3.33 16.77 -12.78
N SER A 22 -3.90 17.22 -11.66
CA SER A 22 -3.14 17.97 -10.66
C SER A 22 -2.09 17.05 -10.05
N VAL A 23 -0.83 17.34 -10.34
CA VAL A 23 0.34 16.64 -9.85
C VAL A 23 0.64 17.16 -8.44
N LEU A 24 -0.24 16.86 -7.49
CA LEU A 24 0.01 17.21 -6.10
C LEU A 24 0.70 16.05 -5.38
N PRO A 25 1.75 16.35 -4.60
CA PRO A 25 2.35 15.36 -3.70
C PRO A 25 1.29 14.78 -2.76
N ASN A 26 1.34 13.47 -2.52
CA ASN A 26 0.48 12.85 -1.53
C ASN A 26 1.05 13.10 -0.13
N ILE A 27 0.45 14.07 0.58
CA ILE A 27 0.92 14.49 1.91
C ILE A 27 0.86 13.32 2.91
N GLY A 28 -0.20 12.50 2.89
CA GLY A 28 -0.34 11.34 3.78
C GLY A 28 0.82 10.36 3.64
N ILE A 29 1.21 10.01 2.40
CA ILE A 29 2.40 9.18 2.17
C ILE A 29 3.67 9.86 2.72
N GLY A 30 3.79 11.17 2.57
CA GLY A 30 4.92 11.94 3.07
C GLY A 30 5.04 11.87 4.60
N ILE A 31 3.93 11.98 5.32
CA ILE A 31 3.87 11.87 6.79
C ILE A 31 4.30 10.46 7.22
N ILE A 32 3.69 9.42 6.66
CA ILE A 32 4.03 8.02 6.95
C ILE A 32 5.53 7.77 6.70
N ALA A 33 6.05 8.25 5.56
CA ALA A 33 7.47 8.09 5.23
C ALA A 33 8.39 8.79 6.24
N SER A 34 8.01 9.96 6.74
CA SER A 34 8.79 10.69 7.74
C SER A 34 8.87 9.92 9.05
N ILE A 35 7.73 9.43 9.55
CA ILE A 35 7.66 8.62 10.78
C ILE A 35 8.56 7.39 10.65
N LEU A 36 8.42 6.63 9.57
CA LEU A 36 9.18 5.39 9.37
C LEU A 36 10.70 5.65 9.20
N LYS A 37 11.08 6.77 8.58
CA LYS A 37 12.49 7.19 8.48
C LYS A 37 13.08 7.57 9.84
N GLU A 38 12.34 8.28 10.68
CA GLU A 38 12.75 8.61 12.03
C GLU A 38 12.94 7.36 12.89
N GLU A 39 12.21 6.28 12.61
CA GLU A 39 12.35 4.97 13.25
C GLU A 39 13.51 4.12 12.66
N GLY A 40 14.26 4.66 11.71
CA GLY A 40 15.46 4.02 11.15
C GLY A 40 15.19 3.06 9.99
N HIS A 41 14.04 3.13 9.35
CA HIS A 41 13.73 2.33 8.17
C HIS A 41 14.20 3.00 6.88
N GLU A 42 14.56 2.20 5.87
CA GLU A 42 14.79 2.68 4.51
C GLU A 42 13.44 2.87 3.81
N VAL A 43 13.05 4.12 3.55
CA VAL A 43 11.73 4.40 2.97
C VAL A 43 11.86 5.13 1.64
N LEU A 44 11.24 4.55 0.63
CA LEU A 44 11.12 5.08 -0.72
C LEU A 44 9.69 5.56 -0.95
N ILE A 45 9.53 6.73 -1.58
CA ILE A 45 8.24 7.21 -2.08
C ILE A 45 8.30 7.16 -3.59
N LYS A 46 7.29 6.58 -4.24
CA LYS A 46 7.19 6.49 -5.68
C LYS A 46 5.81 6.90 -6.19
N ASP A 47 5.80 7.71 -7.23
CA ASP A 47 4.64 7.97 -8.06
C ASP A 47 4.95 7.54 -9.49
N PRO A 48 4.62 6.28 -9.87
CA PRO A 48 4.94 5.74 -11.19
C PRO A 48 4.40 6.57 -12.36
N PHE A 49 3.32 7.31 -12.14
CA PHE A 49 2.79 8.21 -13.18
C PHE A 49 3.74 9.37 -13.44
N LEU A 50 4.24 10.02 -12.39
CA LEU A 50 5.16 11.16 -12.49
C LEU A 50 6.54 10.75 -12.99
N GLU A 51 6.98 9.57 -12.61
CA GLU A 51 8.30 9.03 -12.96
C GLU A 51 8.32 8.36 -14.34
N GLY A 52 7.19 8.33 -15.03
CA GLY A 52 7.07 7.72 -16.36
C GLY A 52 7.23 6.20 -16.36
N MET A 53 7.16 5.57 -15.18
CA MET A 53 7.25 4.12 -15.04
C MET A 53 5.97 3.46 -15.54
N ASP A 54 6.10 2.39 -16.29
CA ASP A 54 4.95 1.55 -16.60
C ASP A 54 4.67 0.54 -15.48
N PHE A 55 3.69 -0.33 -15.69
CA PHE A 55 3.31 -1.33 -14.68
C PHE A 55 4.44 -2.31 -14.40
N GLU A 56 5.09 -2.81 -15.46
CA GLU A 56 6.17 -3.79 -15.36
C GLU A 56 7.43 -3.18 -14.72
N ASP A 57 7.76 -1.94 -15.09
CA ASP A 57 8.85 -1.19 -14.47
C ASP A 57 8.63 -1.05 -12.96
N THR A 58 7.38 -0.77 -12.54
CA THR A 58 7.04 -0.61 -11.14
C THR A 58 7.19 -1.92 -10.38
N VAL A 59 6.69 -3.01 -10.92
CA VAL A 59 6.82 -4.35 -10.30
C VAL A 59 8.28 -4.76 -10.23
N SER A 60 9.02 -4.64 -11.33
CA SER A 60 10.44 -4.98 -11.38
C SER A 60 11.25 -4.16 -10.37
N PHE A 61 10.97 -2.87 -10.26
CA PHE A 61 11.61 -2.02 -9.26
C PHE A 61 11.40 -2.54 -7.83
N ILE A 62 10.19 -2.96 -7.48
CA ILE A 62 9.87 -3.51 -6.15
C ILE A 62 10.68 -4.79 -5.89
N ILE A 63 10.70 -5.70 -6.86
CA ILE A 63 11.37 -7.00 -6.73
C ILE A 63 12.89 -6.85 -6.67
N ASP A 64 13.47 -6.11 -7.62
CA ASP A 64 14.92 -5.94 -7.77
C ASP A 64 15.55 -5.19 -6.57
N ASN A 65 14.76 -4.35 -5.92
CA ASN A 65 15.20 -3.63 -4.72
C ASN A 65 14.95 -4.39 -3.42
N ASN A 66 14.44 -5.62 -3.45
CA ASN A 66 14.16 -6.45 -2.27
C ASN A 66 13.32 -5.69 -1.24
N ILE A 67 12.16 -5.15 -1.68
CA ILE A 67 11.27 -4.40 -0.80
C ILE A 67 10.55 -5.34 0.17
N ASP A 68 10.66 -5.05 1.48
CA ASP A 68 9.98 -5.81 2.52
C ASP A 68 8.49 -5.48 2.59
N ILE A 69 8.15 -4.17 2.50
CA ILE A 69 6.76 -3.69 2.63
C ILE A 69 6.41 -2.79 1.46
N VAL A 70 5.28 -3.06 0.82
CA VAL A 70 4.65 -2.21 -0.19
C VAL A 70 3.38 -1.59 0.39
N GLY A 71 3.42 -0.29 0.65
CA GLY A 71 2.25 0.49 1.05
C GLY A 71 1.63 1.21 -0.15
N LEU A 72 0.34 0.98 -0.39
CA LEU A 72 -0.40 1.54 -1.52
C LEU A 72 -1.50 2.48 -1.05
N THR A 73 -1.39 3.77 -1.39
CA THR A 73 -2.49 4.72 -1.13
C THR A 73 -3.53 4.65 -2.24
N THR A 74 -4.80 4.58 -1.88
CA THR A 74 -5.86 4.29 -2.84
C THR A 74 -7.05 5.24 -2.67
N VAL A 75 -7.36 5.98 -3.72
CA VAL A 75 -8.67 6.56 -3.96
C VAL A 75 -9.40 5.69 -4.99
N SER A 76 -10.70 5.84 -5.15
CA SER A 76 -11.52 4.93 -5.98
C SER A 76 -10.98 4.74 -7.41
N MET A 77 -10.46 5.80 -8.01
CA MET A 77 -9.89 5.74 -9.36
C MET A 77 -8.57 4.97 -9.46
N HIS A 78 -7.86 4.75 -8.36
CA HIS A 78 -6.60 3.99 -8.32
C HIS A 78 -6.79 2.55 -7.86
N TYR A 79 -8.01 2.16 -7.48
CA TYR A 79 -8.28 0.86 -6.86
C TYR A 79 -7.81 -0.32 -7.72
N GLU A 80 -8.22 -0.37 -8.97
CA GLU A 80 -7.82 -1.47 -9.86
C GLU A 80 -6.30 -1.56 -10.04
N GLY A 81 -5.63 -0.41 -10.22
CA GLY A 81 -4.17 -0.36 -10.34
C GLY A 81 -3.47 -0.83 -9.06
N ALA A 82 -3.99 -0.45 -7.88
CA ALA A 82 -3.47 -0.92 -6.60
C ALA A 82 -3.63 -2.43 -6.45
N MET A 83 -4.80 -2.96 -6.77
CA MET A 83 -5.09 -4.40 -6.68
C MET A 83 -4.26 -5.23 -7.65
N GLN A 84 -4.08 -4.77 -8.89
CA GLN A 84 -3.21 -5.42 -9.87
C GLN A 84 -1.76 -5.45 -9.40
N LEU A 85 -1.26 -4.31 -8.87
CA LEU A 85 0.10 -4.19 -8.38
C LEU A 85 0.34 -5.12 -7.17
N ALA A 86 -0.53 -5.10 -6.17
CA ALA A 86 -0.43 -5.98 -5.00
C ALA A 86 -0.42 -7.45 -5.41
N ARG A 87 -1.32 -7.84 -6.32
CA ARG A 87 -1.41 -9.22 -6.85
C ARG A 87 -0.12 -9.65 -7.54
N GLU A 88 0.43 -8.82 -8.43
CA GLU A 88 1.63 -9.19 -9.18
C GLU A 88 2.87 -9.21 -8.28
N VAL A 89 2.98 -8.29 -7.32
CA VAL A 89 4.03 -8.32 -6.30
C VAL A 89 3.98 -9.63 -5.52
N LYS A 90 2.83 -10.01 -4.99
CA LYS A 90 2.67 -11.26 -4.23
C LYS A 90 2.97 -12.51 -5.07
N LYS A 91 2.61 -12.50 -6.34
CA LYS A 91 2.90 -13.61 -7.26
C LYS A 91 4.41 -13.80 -7.48
N ARG A 92 5.19 -12.71 -7.58
CA ARG A 92 6.64 -12.74 -7.81
C ARG A 92 7.46 -12.83 -6.52
N CYS A 93 6.96 -12.24 -5.44
CA CYS A 93 7.62 -12.27 -4.13
C CYS A 93 6.58 -12.42 -3.00
N GLN A 94 6.37 -13.66 -2.56
CA GLN A 94 5.37 -13.97 -1.52
C GLN A 94 5.73 -13.38 -0.15
N SER A 95 7.01 -13.16 0.12
CA SER A 95 7.48 -12.60 1.39
C SER A 95 7.25 -11.09 1.52
N THR A 96 7.08 -10.37 0.41
CA THR A 96 6.76 -8.94 0.47
C THR A 96 5.39 -8.71 1.07
N ILE A 97 5.33 -7.88 2.11
CA ILE A 97 4.08 -7.52 2.78
C ILE A 97 3.38 -6.42 1.98
N THR A 98 2.09 -6.61 1.70
CA THR A 98 1.26 -5.62 0.99
C THR A 98 0.25 -5.00 1.93
N ILE A 99 0.31 -3.67 2.05
CA ILE A 99 -0.58 -2.86 2.88
C ILE A 99 -1.31 -1.85 2.00
N LEU A 100 -2.62 -1.89 1.98
CA LEU A 100 -3.44 -0.94 1.24
C LEU A 100 -4.10 0.03 2.22
N GLY A 101 -4.15 1.30 1.84
CA GLY A 101 -4.78 2.34 2.64
C GLY A 101 -5.38 3.44 1.78
N GLY A 102 -5.99 4.40 2.43
CA GLY A 102 -6.58 5.58 1.79
C GLY A 102 -8.11 5.57 1.80
N PRO A 103 -8.73 6.68 1.33
CA PRO A 103 -10.17 6.90 1.47
C PRO A 103 -11.08 5.86 0.81
N HIS A 104 -10.54 5.11 -0.16
CA HIS A 104 -11.34 4.08 -0.85
C HIS A 104 -11.82 2.97 0.08
N PHE A 105 -11.06 2.64 1.12
CA PHE A 105 -11.35 1.49 1.98
C PHE A 105 -12.31 1.79 3.12
N GLN A 106 -12.77 3.03 3.27
CA GLN A 106 -13.80 3.35 4.25
C GLN A 106 -15.08 2.57 3.96
N GLY A 107 -15.49 1.70 4.88
CA GLY A 107 -16.70 0.89 4.79
C GLY A 107 -16.62 -0.36 3.90
N ILE A 108 -15.49 -0.60 3.22
CA ILE A 108 -15.30 -1.79 2.37
C ILE A 108 -14.02 -2.57 2.68
N GLY A 109 -13.23 -2.13 3.66
CA GLY A 109 -11.91 -2.72 3.96
C GLY A 109 -11.96 -4.21 4.25
N GLU A 110 -12.89 -4.63 5.12
CA GLU A 110 -13.09 -6.05 5.47
C GLU A 110 -13.47 -6.89 4.24
N GLU A 111 -14.51 -6.47 3.52
CA GLU A 111 -14.95 -7.16 2.29
C GLU A 111 -13.84 -7.25 1.24
N CYS A 112 -13.06 -6.18 1.10
CA CYS A 112 -11.92 -6.16 0.19
C CYS A 112 -10.86 -7.17 0.61
N LEU A 113 -10.51 -7.21 1.89
CA LEU A 113 -9.52 -8.14 2.40
C LEU A 113 -10.00 -9.59 2.27
N GLU A 114 -11.25 -9.89 2.61
CA GLU A 114 -11.84 -11.23 2.46
C GLU A 114 -11.72 -11.79 1.03
N LYS A 115 -11.96 -10.94 0.03
CA LYS A 115 -11.96 -11.35 -1.38
C LYS A 115 -10.58 -11.42 -2.03
N ASN A 116 -9.53 -10.87 -1.39
CA ASN A 116 -8.23 -10.65 -2.03
C ASN A 116 -7.06 -11.16 -1.18
N SER A 117 -6.76 -12.45 -1.30
CA SER A 117 -5.70 -13.12 -0.52
C SER A 117 -4.28 -12.59 -0.76
N PHE A 118 -4.07 -11.82 -1.82
CA PHE A 118 -2.79 -11.18 -2.15
C PHE A 118 -2.59 -9.83 -1.45
N VAL A 119 -3.56 -9.38 -0.65
CA VAL A 119 -3.44 -8.23 0.25
C VAL A 119 -3.26 -8.76 1.67
N ASP A 120 -2.23 -8.34 2.38
CA ASP A 120 -1.99 -8.79 3.75
C ASP A 120 -2.78 -7.96 4.76
N TYR A 121 -2.75 -6.63 4.61
CA TYR A 121 -3.38 -5.69 5.54
C TYR A 121 -4.09 -4.56 4.80
N ILE A 122 -5.17 -4.05 5.40
CA ILE A 122 -5.81 -2.82 4.94
C ILE A 122 -5.87 -1.83 6.11
N CYS A 123 -5.52 -0.58 5.82
CA CYS A 123 -5.68 0.55 6.71
C CYS A 123 -6.98 1.28 6.41
N VAL A 124 -7.89 1.34 7.39
CA VAL A 124 -9.13 2.10 7.33
C VAL A 124 -9.03 3.30 8.26
N GLY A 125 -9.25 4.49 7.72
CA GLY A 125 -9.10 5.76 8.45
C GLY A 125 -7.69 6.34 8.37
N GLU A 126 -7.22 6.95 9.45
CA GLU A 126 -5.90 7.58 9.52
C GLU A 126 -4.81 6.53 9.71
N GLY A 127 -3.88 6.49 8.77
CA GLY A 127 -2.84 5.45 8.71
C GLY A 127 -1.45 5.88 9.15
N ASP A 128 -1.31 7.06 9.74
CA ASP A 128 0.00 7.68 9.97
C ASP A 128 0.97 6.79 10.75
N TYR A 129 0.47 6.06 11.74
CA TYR A 129 1.28 5.17 12.57
C TYR A 129 1.06 3.68 12.31
N LEU A 130 0.10 3.29 11.48
CA LEU A 130 -0.31 1.90 11.33
C LEU A 130 0.85 0.98 10.91
N ILE A 131 1.64 1.38 9.91
CA ILE A 131 2.79 0.58 9.45
C ILE A 131 3.86 0.51 10.56
N SER A 132 4.11 1.62 11.24
CA SER A 132 5.03 1.68 12.38
C SER A 132 4.61 0.72 13.49
N GLU A 133 3.33 0.72 13.85
CA GLU A 133 2.78 -0.16 14.90
C GLU A 133 2.83 -1.64 14.51
N LEU A 134 2.55 -1.97 13.25
CA LEU A 134 2.72 -3.32 12.72
C LEU A 134 4.17 -3.82 12.81
N ILE A 135 5.12 -2.97 12.46
CA ILE A 135 6.55 -3.30 12.56
C ILE A 135 6.96 -3.49 14.02
N LYS A 136 6.54 -2.60 14.92
CA LYS A 136 6.86 -2.67 16.35
C LYS A 136 6.36 -3.94 17.03
N CYS A 137 5.22 -4.45 16.60
CA CYS A 137 4.72 -5.74 17.10
C CYS A 137 5.24 -6.95 16.31
N ASP A 138 6.23 -6.74 15.42
CA ASP A 138 6.83 -7.79 14.57
C ASP A 138 5.77 -8.59 13.79
N PHE A 139 4.73 -7.92 13.34
CA PHE A 139 3.57 -8.53 12.66
C PHE A 139 2.91 -9.65 13.47
N ASN A 140 3.06 -9.62 14.81
CA ASN A 140 2.42 -10.57 15.70
C ASN A 140 0.96 -10.18 15.98
N MET A 141 0.04 -11.10 15.73
CA MET A 141 -1.39 -10.89 15.90
C MET A 141 -1.82 -10.48 17.32
N ASP A 142 -1.05 -10.87 18.34
CA ASP A 142 -1.35 -10.48 19.73
C ASP A 142 -1.37 -8.96 19.93
N GLY A 143 -0.63 -8.21 19.07
CA GLY A 143 -0.60 -6.75 19.08
C GLY A 143 -1.67 -6.08 18.22
N PHE A 144 -2.32 -6.79 17.32
CA PHE A 144 -3.16 -6.18 16.27
C PHE A 144 -4.42 -5.50 16.82
N SER A 145 -4.99 -6.02 17.90
CA SER A 145 -6.18 -5.43 18.53
C SER A 145 -5.97 -3.99 19.06
N ALA A 146 -4.72 -3.60 19.28
CA ALA A 146 -4.35 -2.25 19.71
C ALA A 146 -4.14 -1.29 18.53
N ILE A 147 -3.99 -1.79 17.30
CA ILE A 147 -3.71 -0.97 16.12
C ILE A 147 -5.02 -0.46 15.53
N SER A 148 -5.26 0.82 15.71
CA SER A 148 -6.49 1.45 15.21
C SER A 148 -6.55 1.44 13.67
N GLY A 149 -7.69 1.05 13.13
CA GLY A 149 -7.94 1.04 11.69
C GLY A 149 -7.29 -0.12 10.94
N LEU A 150 -6.65 -1.05 11.64
CA LEU A 150 -6.08 -2.23 11.00
C LEU A 150 -7.16 -3.26 10.67
N VAL A 151 -7.23 -3.66 9.40
CA VAL A 151 -8.01 -4.82 8.93
C VAL A 151 -7.03 -5.92 8.55
N TYR A 152 -7.19 -7.10 9.14
CA TYR A 152 -6.29 -8.24 8.97
C TYR A 152 -7.05 -9.56 9.00
N ARG A 153 -6.39 -10.65 8.59
CA ARG A 153 -6.90 -12.03 8.75
C ARG A 153 -6.34 -12.65 10.02
N ASP A 154 -7.20 -13.32 10.76
CA ASP A 154 -6.77 -14.13 11.89
C ASP A 154 -6.04 -15.42 11.44
N THR A 155 -5.59 -16.21 12.40
CA THR A 155 -4.90 -17.50 12.16
C THR A 155 -5.75 -18.53 11.41
N TYR A 156 -7.06 -18.33 11.35
CA TYR A 156 -8.01 -19.19 10.62
C TYR A 156 -8.34 -18.61 9.24
N GLY A 157 -7.75 -17.47 8.87
CA GLY A 157 -7.99 -16.76 7.61
C GLY A 157 -9.28 -15.94 7.58
N LYS A 158 -9.90 -15.72 8.75
CA LYS A 158 -11.10 -14.87 8.88
C LYS A 158 -10.67 -13.42 9.11
N VAL A 159 -11.35 -12.48 8.43
CA VAL A 159 -11.22 -11.01 8.62
C VAL A 159 -12.10 -10.56 9.79
#